data_222a6e958265a23ee1fa3a0ebf68bc20
#
_entry.id   222a6e958265a23ee1fa3a0ebf68bc20
#
_cell.length_a   1.000
_cell.length_b   1.000
_cell.length_c   1.000
_cell.angle_alpha   90.00
_cell.angle_beta   90.00
_cell.angle_gamma   90.00
#
_symmetry.space_group_name_H-M   'P 1'
#
loop_
_entity.id
_entity.type
_entity.pdbx_description
1 polymer ?
#
loop_
_entity_poly.entity_id
_entity_poly.type
_entity_poly.pdbx_seq_one_letter_code
_entity_poly.pdbx_strand_id
1 'polypeptide(L)'
;GTEQLLQVPGIQYITYDYLAELTMAIMAGMRMKNPEHGYALDFIDLMKKALPVAKSRGIKIVANAGGLNPAACAAALQKTMDELGQSVRIGVVSGDDATATLGQLRKQGVELKDQHSGQSAPPFFLTANAYLGAFPIAAALDAGADIVITGRVVDSAMVLGALIHEFKWTPGNLDQLAQGSLAGHIVECGAQATGGLFTDWKDVPDWANIGYPIVDVAADGSFELSKPDGTGGLVNKAVATEQLLYEIHDPANYALPDVVCDFTTVHIENTGPNRVKIHGATGKAPSDLYKVCATYPDGFRCIGMLSIVGFDAKAKAQRTGEAILERTRAMFKRQ
;
A
#
# COMPACT_ATOMS: atom_id res chain seq x y z
N GLY A 1 7.11 -13.82 -2.60
CA GLY A 1 6.13 -13.43 -3.64
C GLY A 1 6.80 -13.13 -4.97
N THR A 2 7.74 -12.19 -5.02
CA THR A 2 8.36 -11.74 -6.28
C THR A 2 8.90 -12.87 -7.14
N GLU A 3 9.68 -13.78 -6.58
CA GLU A 3 10.27 -14.92 -7.34
C GLU A 3 9.19 -15.85 -7.87
N GLN A 4 8.10 -16.08 -7.13
CA GLN A 4 6.98 -16.89 -7.58
C GLN A 4 6.29 -16.22 -8.78
N LEU A 5 5.93 -14.92 -8.65
CA LEU A 5 5.23 -14.18 -9.69
C LEU A 5 6.06 -14.00 -10.96
N LEU A 6 7.36 -13.77 -10.82
CA LEU A 6 8.27 -13.67 -11.97
C LEU A 6 8.34 -14.97 -12.79
N GLN A 7 7.92 -16.11 -12.28
CA GLN A 7 7.94 -17.36 -13.02
C GLN A 7 6.59 -17.70 -13.67
N VAL A 8 5.52 -17.03 -13.31
CA VAL A 8 4.20 -17.29 -13.86
C VAL A 8 4.13 -16.83 -15.31
N PRO A 9 3.73 -17.69 -16.26
CA PRO A 9 3.53 -17.30 -17.65
C PRO A 9 2.41 -16.27 -17.78
N GLY A 10 2.58 -15.29 -18.67
CA GLY A 10 1.53 -14.31 -18.98
C GLY A 10 1.43 -13.13 -18.03
N ILE A 11 2.18 -13.09 -16.93
CA ILE A 11 2.24 -11.89 -16.07
C ILE A 11 2.76 -10.71 -16.88
N GLN A 12 2.01 -9.61 -16.86
CA GLN A 12 2.36 -8.37 -17.55
C GLN A 12 2.85 -7.29 -16.59
N TYR A 13 2.31 -7.27 -15.36
CA TYR A 13 2.62 -6.31 -14.32
C TYR A 13 2.87 -7.00 -12.97
N ILE A 14 3.80 -6.43 -12.19
CA ILE A 14 3.95 -6.73 -10.76
C ILE A 14 3.84 -5.41 -10.00
N THR A 15 2.95 -5.36 -9.03
CA THR A 15 2.78 -4.21 -8.15
C THR A 15 3.39 -4.47 -6.78
N TYR A 16 3.95 -3.41 -6.16
CA TYR A 16 4.52 -3.48 -4.82
C TYR A 16 3.95 -2.38 -3.95
N ASP A 17 3.21 -2.78 -2.93
CA ASP A 17 2.67 -1.87 -1.94
C ASP A 17 3.54 -1.85 -0.68
N TYR A 18 4.19 -0.71 -0.46
CA TYR A 18 5.10 -0.44 0.67
C TYR A 18 4.51 0.52 1.70
N LEU A 19 3.38 1.18 1.38
CA LEU A 19 2.95 2.33 2.14
C LEU A 19 1.67 2.09 2.93
N ALA A 20 1.82 2.25 4.24
CA ALA A 20 0.75 2.50 5.18
C ALA A 20 1.12 3.76 6.01
N GLU A 21 0.22 4.24 6.85
CA GLU A 21 0.47 5.37 7.75
C GLU A 21 1.70 5.15 8.63
N LEU A 22 1.88 3.90 9.11
CA LEU A 22 3.06 3.52 9.90
C LEU A 22 4.36 3.61 9.10
N THR A 23 4.38 3.10 7.87
CA THR A 23 5.58 3.15 7.03
C THR A 23 5.92 4.58 6.62
N MET A 24 4.92 5.43 6.37
CA MET A 24 5.12 6.87 6.16
C MET A 24 5.77 7.54 7.38
N ALA A 25 5.35 7.20 8.60
CA ALA A 25 5.97 7.72 9.83
C ALA A 25 7.41 7.22 10.00
N ILE A 26 7.70 5.96 9.67
CA ILE A 26 9.07 5.40 9.67
C ILE A 26 9.94 6.15 8.66
N MET A 27 9.46 6.34 7.43
CA MET A 27 10.17 7.06 6.38
C MET A 27 10.41 8.53 6.74
N ALA A 28 9.48 9.19 7.44
CA ALA A 28 9.68 10.53 7.98
C ALA A 28 10.87 10.57 8.96
N GLY A 29 10.94 9.61 9.88
CA GLY A 29 12.07 9.45 10.80
C GLY A 29 13.40 9.14 10.09
N MET A 30 13.37 8.38 9.00
CA MET A 30 14.56 8.11 8.17
C MET A 30 15.04 9.38 7.47
N ARG A 31 14.13 10.15 6.86
CA ARG A 31 14.45 11.41 6.16
C ARG A 31 14.99 12.50 7.09
N MET A 32 14.50 12.53 8.33
CA MET A 32 15.07 13.44 9.36
C MET A 32 16.53 13.15 9.67
N LYS A 33 16.93 11.88 9.65
CA LYS A 33 18.33 11.46 9.91
C LYS A 33 19.22 11.61 8.68
N ASN A 34 18.68 11.38 7.51
CA ASN A 34 19.38 11.53 6.23
C ASN A 34 18.39 12.02 5.15
N PRO A 35 18.54 13.26 4.66
CA PRO A 35 17.66 13.85 3.65
C PRO A 35 17.55 13.05 2.33
N GLU A 36 18.55 12.24 2.00
CA GLU A 36 18.54 11.36 0.83
C GLU A 36 17.70 10.10 1.02
N HIS A 37 17.23 9.82 2.24
CA HIS A 37 16.34 8.72 2.56
C HIS A 37 14.86 9.16 2.53
N GLY A 38 13.98 8.33 3.05
CA GLY A 38 12.52 8.57 3.05
C GLY A 38 11.78 7.74 2.02
N TYR A 39 12.41 6.69 1.51
CA TYR A 39 11.83 5.66 0.64
C TYR A 39 12.18 4.26 1.16
N ALA A 40 11.60 3.21 0.61
CA ALA A 40 11.87 1.82 0.98
C ALA A 40 13.25 1.37 0.48
N LEU A 41 14.23 1.30 1.38
CA LEU A 41 15.62 0.99 1.01
C LEU A 41 15.78 -0.45 0.49
N ASP A 42 15.07 -1.39 1.08
CA ASP A 42 15.04 -2.80 0.69
C ASP A 42 14.45 -3.03 -0.71
N PHE A 43 13.63 -2.10 -1.19
CA PHE A 43 13.12 -2.12 -2.57
C PHE A 43 14.26 -2.08 -3.59
N ILE A 44 15.32 -1.32 -3.35
CA ILE A 44 16.47 -1.24 -4.25
C ILE A 44 17.19 -2.60 -4.35
N ASP A 45 17.41 -3.27 -3.20
CA ASP A 45 18.03 -4.59 -3.15
C ASP A 45 17.15 -5.66 -3.83
N LEU A 46 15.84 -5.56 -3.67
CA LEU A 46 14.89 -6.42 -4.37
C LEU A 46 14.95 -6.21 -5.88
N MET A 47 14.89 -4.96 -6.34
CA MET A 47 14.91 -4.60 -7.75
C MET A 47 16.22 -4.94 -8.44
N LYS A 48 17.34 -4.93 -7.73
CA LYS A 48 18.63 -5.39 -8.25
C LYS A 48 18.56 -6.80 -8.84
N LYS A 49 17.72 -7.66 -8.26
CA LYS A 49 17.50 -9.04 -8.72
C LYS A 49 16.30 -9.18 -9.64
N ALA A 50 15.19 -8.51 -9.29
CA ALA A 50 13.91 -8.71 -9.93
C ALA A 50 13.78 -7.96 -11.27
N LEU A 51 14.25 -6.71 -11.34
CA LEU A 51 14.01 -5.85 -12.51
C LEU A 51 14.68 -6.35 -13.81
N PRO A 52 15.93 -6.86 -13.81
CA PRO A 52 16.51 -7.47 -15.01
C PRO A 52 15.68 -8.66 -15.53
N VAL A 53 15.17 -9.50 -14.64
CA VAL A 53 14.33 -10.65 -14.99
C VAL A 53 12.97 -10.19 -15.52
N ALA A 54 12.32 -9.28 -14.83
CA ALA A 54 11.04 -8.69 -15.26
C ALA A 54 11.18 -8.09 -16.67
N LYS A 55 12.20 -7.27 -16.87
CA LYS A 55 12.45 -6.63 -18.17
C LYS A 55 12.70 -7.64 -19.29
N SER A 56 13.50 -8.68 -19.05
CA SER A 56 13.76 -9.74 -20.05
C SER A 56 12.49 -10.48 -20.48
N ARG A 57 11.45 -10.46 -19.62
CA ARG A 57 10.14 -11.08 -19.87
C ARG A 57 9.06 -10.09 -20.30
N GLY A 58 9.40 -8.81 -20.47
CA GLY A 58 8.45 -7.75 -20.81
C GLY A 58 7.49 -7.40 -19.68
N ILE A 59 7.79 -7.79 -18.43
CA ILE A 59 6.98 -7.48 -17.23
C ILE A 59 7.33 -6.07 -16.78
N LYS A 60 6.30 -5.23 -16.59
CA LYS A 60 6.44 -3.89 -16.02
C LYS A 60 6.23 -3.91 -14.50
N ILE A 61 6.82 -2.96 -13.80
CA ILE A 61 6.72 -2.86 -12.34
C ILE A 61 6.09 -1.51 -11.97
N VAL A 62 5.19 -1.53 -11.00
CA VAL A 62 4.63 -0.31 -10.38
C VAL A 62 4.77 -0.44 -8.87
N ALA A 63 5.39 0.55 -8.22
CA ALA A 63 5.66 0.51 -6.79
C ALA A 63 5.49 1.88 -6.13
N ASN A 64 4.83 1.93 -4.98
CA ASN A 64 4.77 3.13 -4.14
C ASN A 64 5.98 3.23 -3.17
N ALA A 65 7.03 2.45 -3.44
CA ALA A 65 8.27 2.39 -2.64
C ALA A 65 9.00 3.73 -2.50
N GLY A 66 8.66 4.72 -3.33
CA GLY A 66 9.21 6.07 -3.27
C GLY A 66 8.87 6.84 -1.99
N GLY A 67 7.74 6.50 -1.35
CA GLY A 67 7.36 7.06 -0.05
C GLY A 67 7.39 8.59 -0.02
N LEU A 68 8.22 9.16 0.82
CA LEU A 68 8.41 10.61 0.96
C LEU A 68 9.46 11.18 0.00
N ASN A 69 10.17 10.35 -0.75
CA ASN A 69 11.27 10.78 -1.61
C ASN A 69 11.39 9.91 -2.88
N PRO A 70 10.36 9.92 -3.73
CA PRO A 70 10.34 9.09 -4.94
C PRO A 70 11.50 9.43 -5.91
N ALA A 71 11.95 10.67 -5.93
CA ALA A 71 13.09 11.08 -6.76
C ALA A 71 14.40 10.43 -6.30
N ALA A 72 14.68 10.40 -4.99
CA ALA A 72 15.87 9.74 -4.45
C ALA A 72 15.80 8.22 -4.64
N CYS A 73 14.61 7.62 -4.47
CA CYS A 73 14.39 6.21 -4.77
C CYS A 73 14.74 5.88 -6.24
N ALA A 74 14.23 6.68 -7.16
CA ALA A 74 14.51 6.51 -8.59
C ALA A 74 16.00 6.69 -8.92
N ALA A 75 16.66 7.68 -8.33
CA ALA A 75 18.09 7.92 -8.52
C ALA A 75 18.94 6.75 -7.99
N ALA A 76 18.59 6.20 -6.80
CA ALA A 76 19.25 5.03 -6.23
C ALA A 76 19.06 3.78 -7.12
N LEU A 77 17.85 3.59 -7.64
CA LEU A 77 17.56 2.49 -8.56
C LEU A 77 18.31 2.65 -9.88
N GLN A 78 18.31 3.86 -10.47
CA GLN A 78 19.05 4.13 -11.72
C GLN A 78 20.54 3.80 -11.56
N LYS A 79 21.16 4.31 -10.49
CA LYS A 79 22.55 4.01 -10.16
C LYS A 79 22.81 2.50 -10.08
N THR A 80 21.92 1.77 -9.40
CA THR A 80 22.04 0.31 -9.26
C THR A 80 21.94 -0.39 -10.61
N MET A 81 21.04 0.05 -11.50
CA MET A 81 20.89 -0.52 -12.84
C MET A 81 22.09 -0.20 -13.73
N ASP A 82 22.63 1.01 -13.66
CA ASP A 82 23.83 1.42 -14.40
C ASP A 82 25.04 0.56 -13.98
N GLU A 83 25.21 0.31 -12.67
CA GLU A 83 26.27 -0.59 -12.14
C GLU A 83 26.13 -2.03 -12.65
N LEU A 84 24.91 -2.46 -12.97
CA LEU A 84 24.62 -3.78 -13.56
C LEU A 84 24.68 -3.78 -15.10
N GLY A 85 24.94 -2.65 -15.71
CA GLY A 85 24.88 -2.49 -17.17
C GLY A 85 23.49 -2.67 -17.77
N GLN A 86 22.44 -2.41 -16.99
CA GLN A 86 21.05 -2.55 -17.38
C GLN A 86 20.45 -1.20 -17.76
N SER A 87 19.94 -1.08 -18.97
CA SER A 87 19.17 0.10 -19.40
C SER A 87 17.71 -0.04 -18.96
N VAL A 88 17.20 0.86 -18.15
CA VAL A 88 15.80 0.89 -17.71
C VAL A 88 15.23 2.30 -17.82
N ARG A 89 13.94 2.40 -18.11
CA ARG A 89 13.19 3.66 -18.10
C ARG A 89 12.37 3.71 -16.81
N ILE A 90 12.72 4.64 -15.93
CA ILE A 90 12.07 4.83 -14.63
C ILE A 90 11.11 6.00 -14.74
N GLY A 91 9.81 5.73 -14.57
CA GLY A 91 8.79 6.76 -14.40
C GLY A 91 8.71 7.16 -12.91
N VAL A 92 8.54 8.44 -12.62
CA VAL A 92 8.37 8.94 -11.25
C VAL A 92 7.06 9.72 -11.17
N VAL A 93 6.19 9.31 -10.26
CA VAL A 93 4.97 10.04 -9.89
C VAL A 93 5.21 10.77 -8.58
N SER A 94 5.04 12.08 -8.60
CA SER A 94 5.24 12.98 -7.46
C SER A 94 4.10 14.00 -7.37
N GLY A 95 4.08 14.82 -6.30
CA GLY A 95 3.06 15.84 -6.11
C GLY A 95 2.10 15.55 -4.97
N ASP A 96 2.34 14.47 -4.25
CA ASP A 96 1.59 14.06 -3.06
C ASP A 96 1.96 14.87 -1.80
N ASP A 97 3.15 15.51 -1.75
CA ASP A 97 3.56 16.34 -0.60
C ASP A 97 2.71 17.61 -0.48
N ALA A 98 1.77 17.60 0.45
CA ALA A 98 0.87 18.69 0.78
C ALA A 98 1.34 19.51 2.00
N THR A 99 2.53 19.27 2.55
CA THR A 99 3.01 19.90 3.81
C THR A 99 2.99 21.42 3.72
N ALA A 100 3.52 21.98 2.64
CA ALA A 100 3.53 23.44 2.42
C ALA A 100 2.12 24.01 2.24
N THR A 101 1.27 23.30 1.49
CA THR A 101 -0.11 23.72 1.22
C THR A 101 -0.93 23.75 2.50
N LEU A 102 -0.87 22.73 3.35
CA LEU A 102 -1.57 22.74 4.64
C LEU A 102 -1.05 23.84 5.58
N GLY A 103 0.25 24.11 5.54
CA GLY A 103 0.84 25.24 6.26
C GLY A 103 0.28 26.60 5.80
N GLN A 104 0.06 26.78 4.51
CA GLN A 104 -0.57 28.00 3.96
C GLN A 104 -2.05 28.12 4.34
N LEU A 105 -2.82 27.02 4.24
CA LEU A 105 -4.23 27.00 4.63
C LEU A 105 -4.42 27.40 6.10
N ARG A 106 -3.57 26.92 6.99
CA ARG A 106 -3.58 27.33 8.40
C ARG A 106 -3.33 28.83 8.57
N LYS A 107 -2.34 29.39 7.85
CA LYS A 107 -2.06 30.85 7.90
C LYS A 107 -3.24 31.67 7.40
N GLN A 108 -4.08 31.11 6.54
CA GLN A 108 -5.33 31.71 6.06
C GLN A 108 -6.53 31.51 7.01
N GLY A 109 -6.30 30.84 8.16
CA GLY A 109 -7.35 30.60 9.17
C GLY A 109 -8.19 29.37 8.91
N VAL A 110 -7.79 28.50 7.98
CA VAL A 110 -8.48 27.22 7.76
C VAL A 110 -8.16 26.27 8.91
N GLU A 111 -9.20 25.81 9.59
CA GLU A 111 -9.07 24.78 10.62
C GLU A 111 -8.93 23.39 9.96
N LEU A 112 -7.79 22.75 10.18
CA LEU A 112 -7.57 21.38 9.74
C LEU A 112 -8.05 20.41 10.83
N LYS A 113 -8.85 19.43 10.46
CA LYS A 113 -9.44 18.44 11.38
C LYS A 113 -9.06 17.03 10.98
N ASP A 114 -8.92 16.18 11.98
CA ASP A 114 -8.86 14.75 11.79
C ASP A 114 -10.18 14.22 11.23
N GLN A 115 -10.12 13.43 10.18
CA GLN A 115 -11.30 12.96 9.45
C GLN A 115 -12.24 12.09 10.30
N HIS A 116 -11.68 11.30 11.23
CA HIS A 116 -12.43 10.33 12.02
C HIS A 116 -12.93 10.92 13.34
N SER A 117 -12.06 11.61 14.06
CA SER A 117 -12.38 12.16 15.38
C SER A 117 -12.99 13.55 15.32
N GLY A 118 -12.83 14.29 14.21
CA GLY A 118 -13.22 15.69 14.08
C GLY A 118 -12.38 16.65 14.93
N GLN A 119 -11.37 16.16 15.65
CA GLN A 119 -10.50 16.98 16.49
C GLN A 119 -9.59 17.86 15.62
N SER A 120 -9.22 19.03 16.14
CA SER A 120 -8.24 19.89 15.46
C SER A 120 -6.91 19.16 15.29
N ALA A 121 -6.39 19.20 14.08
CA ALA A 121 -5.10 18.57 13.76
C ALA A 121 -3.96 19.25 14.53
N PRO A 122 -2.88 18.51 14.85
CA PRO A 122 -1.72 19.03 15.56
C PRO A 122 -1.16 20.31 14.91
N PRO A 123 -0.60 21.24 15.70
CA PRO A 123 -0.13 22.53 15.18
C PRO A 123 1.02 22.41 14.18
N PHE A 124 1.73 21.29 14.20
CA PHE A 124 2.89 21.02 13.38
C PHE A 124 2.81 19.61 12.78
N PHE A 125 3.15 19.49 11.50
CA PHE A 125 3.33 18.22 10.79
C PHE A 125 4.80 18.04 10.40
N LEU A 126 5.33 16.83 10.55
CA LEU A 126 6.60 16.43 9.93
C LEU A 126 6.42 16.24 8.43
N THR A 127 5.33 15.57 8.05
CA THR A 127 4.96 15.33 6.66
C THR A 127 3.44 15.36 6.54
N ALA A 128 2.96 15.69 5.35
CA ALA A 128 1.57 15.57 4.98
C ALA A 128 1.50 15.20 3.50
N ASN A 129 0.94 14.05 3.18
CA ASN A 129 0.91 13.51 1.83
C ASN A 129 -0.54 13.20 1.41
N ALA A 130 -0.95 13.76 0.27
CA ALA A 130 -2.22 13.45 -0.35
C ALA A 130 -2.17 12.06 -0.99
N TYR A 131 -3.26 11.31 -0.89
CA TYR A 131 -3.41 10.07 -1.62
C TYR A 131 -3.75 10.37 -3.07
N LEU A 132 -2.77 10.22 -3.97
CA LEU A 132 -2.99 10.45 -5.41
C LEU A 132 -3.68 9.27 -6.07
N GLY A 133 -4.28 9.50 -7.22
CA GLY A 133 -4.94 8.51 -8.05
C GLY A 133 -4.01 7.82 -9.07
N ALA A 134 -4.62 7.10 -9.99
CA ALA A 134 -3.96 6.17 -10.91
C ALA A 134 -3.54 6.80 -12.25
N PHE A 135 -4.18 7.88 -12.70
CA PHE A 135 -3.89 8.48 -14.02
C PHE A 135 -2.43 8.91 -14.21
N PRO A 136 -1.72 9.47 -13.18
CA PRO A 136 -0.30 9.77 -13.33
C PRO A 136 0.58 8.52 -13.56
N ILE A 137 0.19 7.38 -12.98
CA ILE A 137 0.87 6.09 -13.19
C ILE A 137 0.68 5.65 -14.64
N ALA A 138 -0.55 5.70 -15.15
CA ALA A 138 -0.85 5.40 -16.55
C ALA A 138 -0.06 6.28 -17.51
N ALA A 139 0.04 7.59 -17.24
CA ALA A 139 0.82 8.52 -18.04
C ALA A 139 2.32 8.16 -18.08
N ALA A 140 2.89 7.74 -16.94
CA ALA A 140 4.28 7.28 -16.88
C ALA A 140 4.50 5.99 -17.72
N LEU A 141 3.54 5.06 -17.66
CA LEU A 141 3.54 3.84 -18.47
C LEU A 141 3.39 4.16 -19.97
N ASP A 142 2.52 5.11 -20.33
CA ASP A 142 2.34 5.59 -21.72
C ASP A 142 3.60 6.23 -22.28
N ALA A 143 4.37 6.92 -21.42
CA ALA A 143 5.70 7.43 -21.78
C ALA A 143 6.76 6.32 -21.93
N GLY A 144 6.38 5.07 -21.70
CA GLY A 144 7.19 3.88 -21.93
C GLY A 144 8.05 3.47 -20.73
N ALA A 145 7.68 3.80 -19.49
CA ALA A 145 8.40 3.33 -18.32
C ALA A 145 8.41 1.79 -18.24
N ASP A 146 9.56 1.23 -17.87
CA ASP A 146 9.72 -0.18 -17.50
C ASP A 146 9.33 -0.40 -16.04
N ILE A 147 9.54 0.62 -15.21
CA ILE A 147 9.14 0.69 -13.80
C ILE A 147 8.62 2.08 -13.47
N VAL A 148 7.53 2.14 -12.69
CA VAL A 148 6.98 3.39 -12.15
C VAL A 148 7.15 3.39 -10.64
N ILE A 149 7.77 4.44 -10.10
CA ILE A 149 7.95 4.68 -8.67
C ILE A 149 7.06 5.85 -8.28
N THR A 150 6.25 5.69 -7.25
CA THR A 150 5.37 6.75 -6.75
C THR A 150 5.70 7.12 -5.30
N GLY A 151 5.27 8.30 -4.88
CA GLY A 151 5.04 8.65 -3.48
C GLY A 151 3.71 8.06 -3.00
N ARG A 152 2.97 8.80 -2.14
CA ARG A 152 1.68 8.32 -1.62
C ARG A 152 0.61 8.36 -2.70
N VAL A 153 0.12 7.21 -3.05
CA VAL A 153 -1.06 6.99 -3.87
C VAL A 153 -2.08 6.17 -3.08
N VAL A 154 -3.33 6.08 -3.50
CA VAL A 154 -4.25 5.06 -2.96
C VAL A 154 -3.73 3.68 -3.35
N ASP A 155 -3.87 2.70 -2.49
CA ASP A 155 -3.20 1.40 -2.61
C ASP A 155 -3.62 0.66 -3.90
N SER A 156 -4.89 0.77 -4.28
CA SER A 156 -5.41 0.25 -5.55
C SER A 156 -4.90 0.96 -6.81
N ALA A 157 -4.34 2.18 -6.69
CA ALA A 157 -3.94 2.99 -7.86
C ALA A 157 -2.84 2.35 -8.70
N MET A 158 -1.99 1.52 -8.10
CA MET A 158 -0.90 0.87 -8.83
C MET A 158 -1.44 -0.11 -9.88
N VAL A 159 -2.43 -0.91 -9.52
CA VAL A 159 -3.12 -1.81 -10.46
C VAL A 159 -3.99 -1.02 -11.41
N LEU A 160 -4.82 -0.10 -10.90
CA LEU A 160 -5.69 0.72 -11.73
C LEU A 160 -4.89 1.52 -12.78
N GLY A 161 -3.72 2.04 -12.44
CA GLY A 161 -2.85 2.76 -13.38
C GLY A 161 -2.37 1.87 -14.54
N ALA A 162 -2.03 0.62 -14.25
CA ALA A 162 -1.70 -0.36 -15.27
C ALA A 162 -2.90 -0.66 -16.19
N LEU A 163 -4.10 -0.83 -15.62
CA LEU A 163 -5.33 -1.10 -16.36
C LEU A 163 -5.75 0.10 -17.25
N ILE A 164 -5.65 1.33 -16.72
CA ILE A 164 -5.88 2.55 -17.51
C ILE A 164 -4.91 2.59 -18.70
N HIS A 165 -3.64 2.28 -18.49
CA HIS A 165 -2.64 2.22 -19.56
C HIS A 165 -2.98 1.17 -20.61
N GLU A 166 -3.33 -0.05 -20.22
CA GLU A 166 -3.61 -1.14 -21.16
C GLU A 166 -4.91 -0.93 -21.94
N PHE A 167 -5.98 -0.62 -21.23
CA PHE A 167 -7.32 -0.53 -21.82
C PHE A 167 -7.69 0.87 -22.32
N LYS A 168 -6.81 1.87 -22.09
CA LYS A 168 -7.04 3.26 -22.46
C LYS A 168 -8.33 3.84 -21.86
N TRP A 169 -8.63 3.43 -20.62
CA TRP A 169 -9.77 3.99 -19.90
C TRP A 169 -9.58 5.48 -19.64
N THR A 170 -10.68 6.20 -19.73
CA THR A 170 -10.74 7.66 -19.51
C THR A 170 -11.44 7.96 -18.18
N PRO A 171 -11.38 9.20 -17.68
CA PRO A 171 -12.13 9.59 -16.46
C PRO A 171 -13.65 9.38 -16.57
N GLY A 172 -14.19 9.22 -17.77
CA GLY A 172 -15.61 8.93 -18.00
C GLY A 172 -15.98 7.45 -17.89
N ASN A 173 -15.01 6.53 -17.82
CA ASN A 173 -15.24 5.10 -17.70
C ASN A 173 -15.42 4.68 -16.24
N LEU A 174 -16.42 5.26 -15.56
CA LEU A 174 -16.55 5.18 -14.10
C LEU A 174 -16.70 3.75 -13.59
N ASP A 175 -17.47 2.90 -14.26
CA ASP A 175 -17.64 1.50 -13.83
C ASP A 175 -16.36 0.69 -14.00
N GLN A 176 -15.63 0.88 -15.10
CA GLN A 176 -14.32 0.26 -15.31
C GLN A 176 -13.29 0.75 -14.28
N LEU A 177 -13.28 2.04 -13.96
CA LEU A 177 -12.40 2.59 -12.92
C LEU A 177 -12.73 2.01 -11.54
N ALA A 178 -14.01 1.85 -11.19
CA ALA A 178 -14.42 1.23 -9.94
C ALA A 178 -14.03 -0.26 -9.90
N GLN A 179 -14.25 -0.98 -10.98
CA GLN A 179 -13.92 -2.39 -11.08
C GLN A 179 -12.39 -2.63 -11.06
N GLY A 180 -11.61 -1.78 -11.74
CA GLY A 180 -10.15 -1.79 -11.70
C GLY A 180 -9.58 -1.41 -10.32
N SER A 181 -10.24 -0.47 -9.63
CA SER A 181 -9.91 -0.16 -8.23
C SER A 181 -10.17 -1.35 -7.31
N LEU A 182 -11.27 -2.09 -7.53
CA LEU A 182 -11.55 -3.32 -6.80
C LEU A 182 -10.47 -4.39 -7.07
N ALA A 183 -10.04 -4.56 -8.32
CA ALA A 183 -8.95 -5.50 -8.64
C ALA A 183 -7.66 -5.13 -7.89
N GLY A 184 -7.33 -3.84 -7.80
CA GLY A 184 -6.20 -3.34 -7.02
C GLY A 184 -6.36 -3.62 -5.53
N HIS A 185 -7.52 -3.31 -4.96
CA HIS A 185 -7.83 -3.56 -3.56
C HIS A 185 -7.74 -5.05 -3.18
N ILE A 186 -8.14 -5.93 -4.08
CA ILE A 186 -8.06 -7.38 -3.83
C ILE A 186 -6.60 -7.87 -3.72
N VAL A 187 -5.65 -7.29 -4.44
CA VAL A 187 -4.27 -7.79 -4.47
C VAL A 187 -3.26 -7.00 -3.62
N GLU A 188 -3.62 -5.80 -3.16
CA GLU A 188 -2.69 -4.89 -2.45
C GLU A 188 -2.07 -5.52 -1.20
N CYS A 189 -2.84 -6.27 -0.43
CA CYS A 189 -2.39 -6.93 0.80
C CYS A 189 -1.70 -8.29 0.55
N GLY A 190 -1.34 -8.60 -0.70
CA GLY A 190 -0.59 -9.80 -1.06
C GLY A 190 -1.28 -11.08 -0.61
N ALA A 191 -0.59 -11.91 0.18
CA ALA A 191 -1.07 -13.21 0.61
C ALA A 191 -2.39 -13.20 1.41
N GLN A 192 -2.88 -12.05 1.84
CA GLN A 192 -4.20 -11.94 2.48
C GLN A 192 -5.30 -12.42 1.54
N ALA A 193 -5.25 -12.05 0.27
CA ALA A 193 -6.22 -12.51 -0.75
C ALA A 193 -6.07 -13.99 -1.14
N THR A 194 -5.05 -14.67 -0.63
CA THR A 194 -4.82 -16.10 -0.81
C THR A 194 -4.86 -16.88 0.50
N GLY A 195 -5.53 -16.33 1.50
CA GLY A 195 -5.83 -17.00 2.77
C GLY A 195 -4.91 -16.67 3.94
N GLY A 196 -3.95 -15.73 3.78
CA GLY A 196 -2.96 -15.41 4.80
C GLY A 196 -3.54 -14.83 6.10
N LEU A 197 -4.75 -14.26 6.06
CA LEU A 197 -5.50 -13.77 7.25
C LEU A 197 -6.94 -14.31 7.29
N PHE A 198 -7.22 -15.37 6.55
CA PHE A 198 -8.56 -15.94 6.47
C PHE A 198 -9.07 -16.42 7.83
N THR A 199 -10.33 -16.13 8.14
CA THR A 199 -10.96 -16.52 9.42
C THR A 199 -10.88 -18.03 9.63
N ASP A 200 -11.17 -18.84 8.60
CA ASP A 200 -11.06 -20.29 8.63
C ASP A 200 -9.63 -20.74 8.23
N TRP A 201 -8.63 -20.16 8.86
CA TRP A 201 -7.21 -20.38 8.57
C TRP A 201 -6.75 -21.84 8.56
N LYS A 202 -7.46 -22.73 9.26
CA LYS A 202 -7.16 -24.16 9.30
C LYS A 202 -7.37 -24.84 7.95
N ASP A 203 -8.21 -24.29 7.09
CA ASP A 203 -8.51 -24.80 5.76
C ASP A 203 -7.49 -24.35 4.71
N VAL A 204 -6.58 -23.43 5.10
CA VAL A 204 -5.55 -22.91 4.21
C VAL A 204 -4.33 -23.81 4.22
N PRO A 205 -3.98 -24.48 3.10
CA PRO A 205 -2.86 -25.41 3.06
C PRO A 205 -1.52 -24.70 2.88
N ASP A 206 -0.44 -25.35 3.31
CA ASP A 206 0.96 -25.02 3.03
C ASP A 206 1.32 -23.54 3.18
N TRP A 207 1.18 -23.02 4.41
CA TRP A 207 1.47 -21.62 4.76
C TRP A 207 2.90 -21.18 4.44
N ALA A 208 3.86 -22.10 4.53
CA ALA A 208 5.26 -21.79 4.28
C ALA A 208 5.54 -21.48 2.81
N ASN A 209 4.70 -21.97 1.91
CA ASN A 209 4.78 -21.76 0.46
C ASN A 209 3.52 -21.05 -0.09
N ILE A 210 2.91 -20.18 0.70
CA ILE A 210 1.68 -19.48 0.30
C ILE A 210 1.92 -18.70 -1.00
N GLY A 211 1.00 -18.85 -1.97
CA GLY A 211 1.06 -18.14 -3.26
C GLY A 211 0.57 -16.71 -3.13
N TYR A 212 1.17 -15.79 -3.88
CA TYR A 212 0.68 -14.42 -3.99
C TYR A 212 -0.45 -14.29 -5.00
N PRO A 213 -1.38 -13.35 -4.81
CA PRO A 213 -2.55 -13.23 -5.68
C PRO A 213 -2.18 -12.73 -7.08
N ILE A 214 -2.94 -13.22 -8.05
CA ILE A 214 -2.89 -12.81 -9.45
C ILE A 214 -4.31 -12.42 -9.86
N VAL A 215 -4.47 -11.29 -10.54
CA VAL A 215 -5.71 -10.90 -11.18
C VAL A 215 -5.53 -10.86 -12.70
N ASP A 216 -6.44 -11.52 -13.40
CA ASP A 216 -6.56 -11.48 -14.86
C ASP A 216 -7.79 -10.63 -15.20
N VAL A 217 -7.56 -9.44 -15.75
CA VAL A 217 -8.58 -8.39 -15.89
C VAL A 217 -8.98 -8.25 -17.34
N ALA A 218 -10.28 -8.28 -17.61
CA ALA A 218 -10.85 -8.04 -18.92
C ALA A 218 -11.09 -6.54 -19.18
N ALA A 219 -11.31 -6.16 -20.44
CA ALA A 219 -11.48 -4.75 -20.86
C ALA A 219 -12.73 -4.09 -20.26
N ASP A 220 -13.72 -4.84 -19.82
CA ASP A 220 -14.92 -4.37 -19.10
C ASP A 220 -14.66 -4.15 -17.61
N GLY A 221 -13.45 -4.51 -17.13
CA GLY A 221 -13.01 -4.42 -15.75
C GLY A 221 -13.28 -5.68 -14.93
N SER A 222 -14.12 -6.64 -15.39
CA SER A 222 -14.30 -7.91 -14.69
C SER A 222 -12.97 -8.67 -14.62
N PHE A 223 -12.75 -9.41 -13.53
CA PHE A 223 -11.47 -10.10 -13.36
C PHE A 223 -11.62 -11.46 -12.68
N GLU A 224 -10.63 -12.32 -12.89
CA GLU A 224 -10.46 -13.57 -12.18
C GLU A 224 -9.28 -13.45 -11.21
N LEU A 225 -9.52 -13.74 -9.94
CA LEU A 225 -8.50 -13.87 -8.90
C LEU A 225 -7.98 -15.31 -8.88
N SER A 226 -6.66 -15.46 -8.86
CA SER A 226 -5.98 -16.75 -8.76
C SER A 226 -4.66 -16.62 -8.00
N LYS A 227 -3.86 -17.68 -7.97
CA LYS A 227 -2.50 -17.70 -7.42
C LYS A 227 -1.60 -18.63 -8.26
N PRO A 228 -0.26 -18.55 -8.13
CA PRO A 228 0.62 -19.44 -8.86
C PRO A 228 0.35 -20.90 -8.57
N ASP A 229 0.32 -21.74 -9.60
CA ASP A 229 0.13 -23.18 -9.49
C ASP A 229 1.25 -23.81 -8.63
N GLY A 230 0.90 -24.86 -7.89
CA GLY A 230 1.85 -25.57 -7.03
C GLY A 230 2.23 -24.83 -5.75
N THR A 231 1.63 -23.68 -5.45
CA THR A 231 1.81 -22.95 -4.20
C THR A 231 0.74 -23.29 -3.17
N GLY A 232 1.06 -23.07 -1.89
CA GLY A 232 0.10 -23.09 -0.79
C GLY A 232 -0.89 -21.93 -0.87
N GLY A 233 -1.69 -21.77 0.17
CA GLY A 233 -2.77 -20.79 0.19
C GLY A 233 -4.08 -21.30 -0.41
N LEU A 234 -5.13 -20.51 -0.29
CA LEU A 234 -6.49 -20.82 -0.70
C LEU A 234 -7.12 -19.60 -1.37
N VAL A 235 -7.61 -19.78 -2.59
CA VAL A 235 -8.44 -18.77 -3.27
C VAL A 235 -9.84 -19.35 -3.48
N ASN A 236 -10.81 -18.75 -2.81
CA ASN A 236 -12.22 -19.07 -2.95
C ASN A 236 -13.08 -17.83 -2.69
N LYS A 237 -14.39 -17.96 -2.88
CA LYS A 237 -15.36 -16.88 -2.65
C LYS A 237 -15.23 -16.28 -1.23
N ALA A 238 -15.06 -17.10 -0.19
CA ALA A 238 -15.02 -16.61 1.19
C ALA A 238 -13.76 -15.76 1.44
N VAL A 239 -12.58 -16.24 1.04
CA VAL A 239 -11.31 -15.50 1.13
C VAL A 239 -11.39 -14.18 0.36
N ALA A 240 -11.90 -14.21 -0.87
CA ALA A 240 -12.06 -12.99 -1.69
C ALA A 240 -13.07 -12.01 -1.08
N THR A 241 -14.12 -12.51 -0.42
CA THR A 241 -15.10 -11.66 0.27
C THR A 241 -14.49 -10.99 1.51
N GLU A 242 -13.68 -11.70 2.31
CA GLU A 242 -12.99 -11.10 3.44
C GLU A 242 -12.03 -9.99 2.98
N GLN A 243 -11.28 -10.22 1.91
CA GLN A 243 -10.41 -9.19 1.34
C GLN A 243 -11.21 -8.00 0.79
N LEU A 244 -12.35 -8.24 0.11
CA LEU A 244 -13.20 -7.15 -0.38
C LEU A 244 -13.70 -6.25 0.75
N LEU A 245 -14.03 -6.83 1.91
CA LEU A 245 -14.56 -6.09 3.06
C LEU A 245 -13.46 -5.45 3.92
N TYR A 246 -12.21 -5.82 3.71
CA TYR A 246 -11.08 -5.31 4.47
C TYR A 246 -10.90 -3.80 4.24
N GLU A 247 -10.89 -3.01 5.32
CA GLU A 247 -10.72 -1.54 5.31
C GLU A 247 -11.75 -0.75 4.50
N ILE A 248 -12.84 -1.37 4.03
CA ILE A 248 -13.95 -0.68 3.36
C ILE A 248 -14.96 -0.22 4.41
N HIS A 249 -15.07 1.08 4.62
CA HIS A 249 -15.99 1.68 5.59
C HIS A 249 -17.43 1.69 5.09
N ASP A 250 -17.67 2.37 3.95
CA ASP A 250 -18.97 2.42 3.28
C ASP A 250 -18.85 1.84 1.88
N PRO A 251 -19.29 0.58 1.68
CA PRO A 251 -19.17 -0.08 0.40
C PRO A 251 -20.01 0.57 -0.72
N ALA A 252 -21.03 1.37 -0.38
CA ALA A 252 -21.83 2.10 -1.36
C ALA A 252 -21.16 3.40 -1.83
N ASN A 253 -20.17 3.91 -1.09
CA ASN A 253 -19.51 5.18 -1.36
C ASN A 253 -18.02 5.14 -0.97
N TYR A 254 -17.29 4.15 -1.45
CA TYR A 254 -15.86 4.07 -1.24
C TYR A 254 -15.14 5.11 -2.11
N ALA A 255 -14.77 6.24 -1.49
CA ALA A 255 -14.25 7.41 -2.18
C ALA A 255 -12.75 7.29 -2.47
N LEU A 256 -12.41 7.28 -3.76
CA LEU A 256 -11.04 7.30 -4.28
C LEU A 256 -10.85 8.56 -5.15
N PRO A 257 -9.61 9.00 -5.42
CA PRO A 257 -9.35 10.17 -6.24
C PRO A 257 -9.86 10.08 -7.67
N ASP A 258 -9.89 8.88 -8.24
CA ASP A 258 -10.27 8.66 -9.64
C ASP A 258 -11.76 8.34 -9.80
N VAL A 259 -12.41 7.81 -8.76
CA VAL A 259 -13.79 7.33 -8.80
C VAL A 259 -14.33 7.13 -7.38
N VAL A 260 -15.63 7.35 -7.18
CA VAL A 260 -16.32 6.86 -5.98
C VAL A 260 -16.94 5.51 -6.33
N CYS A 261 -16.44 4.46 -5.68
CA CYS A 261 -16.85 3.08 -5.96
C CYS A 261 -18.11 2.70 -5.16
N ASP A 262 -18.99 1.94 -5.80
CA ASP A 262 -20.07 1.20 -5.16
C ASP A 262 -19.81 -0.30 -5.32
N PHE A 263 -19.52 -0.97 -4.21
CA PHE A 263 -19.22 -2.40 -4.15
C PHE A 263 -20.41 -3.24 -3.68
N THR A 264 -21.56 -2.62 -3.42
CA THR A 264 -22.75 -3.32 -2.92
C THR A 264 -23.35 -4.28 -3.94
N THR A 265 -23.03 -4.09 -5.22
CA THR A 265 -23.50 -4.92 -6.35
C THR A 265 -22.44 -5.90 -6.85
N VAL A 266 -21.34 -6.07 -6.12
CA VAL A 266 -20.25 -6.97 -6.51
C VAL A 266 -20.70 -8.43 -6.38
N HIS A 267 -20.42 -9.19 -7.41
CA HIS A 267 -20.62 -10.64 -7.47
C HIS A 267 -19.28 -11.36 -7.42
N ILE A 268 -19.21 -12.38 -6.57
CA ILE A 268 -18.03 -13.22 -6.37
C ILE A 268 -18.43 -14.67 -6.57
N GLU A 269 -17.82 -15.36 -7.55
CA GLU A 269 -18.17 -16.71 -7.95
C GLU A 269 -16.93 -17.60 -8.07
N ASN A 270 -16.96 -18.79 -7.48
CA ASN A 270 -15.92 -19.79 -7.73
C ASN A 270 -16.05 -20.32 -9.17
N THR A 271 -14.99 -20.20 -9.96
CA THR A 271 -14.93 -20.69 -11.34
C THR A 271 -14.13 -22.00 -11.47
N GLY A 272 -13.37 -22.34 -10.44
CA GLY A 272 -12.56 -23.55 -10.37
C GLY A 272 -11.75 -23.61 -9.08
N PRO A 273 -10.90 -24.63 -8.91
CA PRO A 273 -9.98 -24.71 -7.78
C PRO A 273 -9.02 -23.50 -7.77
N ASN A 274 -9.01 -22.75 -6.67
CA ASN A 274 -8.21 -21.51 -6.52
C ASN A 274 -8.44 -20.46 -7.63
N ARG A 275 -9.69 -20.36 -8.12
CA ARG A 275 -10.12 -19.40 -9.12
C ARG A 275 -11.45 -18.78 -8.75
N VAL A 276 -11.53 -17.47 -8.75
CA VAL A 276 -12.73 -16.72 -8.38
C VAL A 276 -12.93 -15.57 -9.35
N LYS A 277 -14.10 -15.54 -10.00
CA LYS A 277 -14.51 -14.41 -10.84
C LYS A 277 -15.18 -13.34 -10.00
N ILE A 278 -14.78 -12.09 -10.23
CA ILE A 278 -15.27 -10.89 -9.50
C ILE A 278 -15.70 -9.84 -10.52
N HIS A 279 -16.93 -9.34 -10.38
CA HIS A 279 -17.51 -8.32 -11.26
C HIS A 279 -18.66 -7.57 -10.59
N GLY A 280 -19.12 -6.48 -11.19
CA GLY A 280 -20.33 -5.75 -10.80
C GLY A 280 -20.09 -4.55 -9.91
N ALA A 281 -18.85 -4.14 -9.66
CA ALA A 281 -18.60 -2.82 -9.06
C ALA A 281 -19.04 -1.73 -10.04
N THR A 282 -19.65 -0.65 -9.51
CA THR A 282 -20.05 0.52 -10.28
C THR A 282 -19.41 1.78 -9.75
N GLY A 283 -19.28 2.81 -10.60
CA GLY A 283 -18.56 4.03 -10.29
C GLY A 283 -19.41 5.28 -10.38
N LYS A 284 -19.12 6.25 -9.51
CA LYS A 284 -19.64 7.61 -9.54
C LYS A 284 -18.49 8.59 -9.71
N ALA A 285 -18.78 9.81 -10.17
CA ALA A 285 -17.76 10.85 -10.31
C ALA A 285 -17.04 11.10 -8.97
N PRO A 286 -15.70 11.26 -8.99
CA PRO A 286 -14.95 11.56 -7.78
C PRO A 286 -15.29 12.95 -7.22
N SER A 287 -14.97 13.18 -5.96
CA SER A 287 -15.05 14.49 -5.33
C SER A 287 -13.79 15.32 -5.60
N ASP A 288 -13.85 16.63 -5.26
CA ASP A 288 -12.69 17.53 -5.31
C ASP A 288 -11.80 17.41 -4.05
N LEU A 289 -12.05 16.42 -3.18
CA LEU A 289 -11.35 16.24 -1.92
C LEU A 289 -10.34 15.10 -2.00
N TYR A 290 -9.19 15.30 -1.37
CA TYR A 290 -8.17 14.29 -1.19
C TYR A 290 -8.03 13.92 0.29
N LYS A 291 -7.94 12.63 0.59
CA LYS A 291 -7.45 12.17 1.89
C LYS A 291 -5.99 12.56 2.01
N VAL A 292 -5.56 13.03 3.20
CA VAL A 292 -4.18 13.38 3.50
C VAL A 292 -3.72 12.59 4.70
N CYS A 293 -2.61 11.86 4.56
CA CYS A 293 -1.88 11.26 5.67
C CYS A 293 -0.89 12.28 6.21
N ALA A 294 -1.00 12.63 7.49
CA ALA A 294 -0.07 13.54 8.15
C ALA A 294 0.63 12.88 9.32
N THR A 295 1.93 13.10 9.45
CA THR A 295 2.72 12.59 10.57
C THR A 295 3.21 13.74 11.44
N TYR A 296 3.28 13.50 12.74
CA TYR A 296 3.78 14.48 13.72
C TYR A 296 4.49 13.76 14.88
N PRO A 297 5.41 14.43 15.57
CA PRO A 297 6.06 13.84 16.73
C PRO A 297 5.09 13.78 17.92
N ASP A 298 4.91 12.59 18.45
CA ASP A 298 4.04 12.31 19.61
C ASP A 298 4.86 11.87 20.85
N GLY A 299 6.06 12.44 21.01
CA GLY A 299 6.94 12.16 22.14
C GLY A 299 7.84 10.95 21.94
N PHE A 300 8.13 10.26 23.04
CA PHE A 300 9.06 9.13 23.07
C PHE A 300 8.43 7.92 23.72
N ARG A 301 8.74 6.74 23.21
CA ARG A 301 8.39 5.46 23.83
C ARG A 301 9.67 4.75 24.25
N CYS A 302 9.69 4.27 25.50
CA CYS A 302 10.69 3.34 25.99
C CYS A 302 10.01 2.03 26.39
N ILE A 303 10.51 0.90 25.89
CA ILE A 303 10.04 -0.43 26.27
C ILE A 303 11.18 -1.12 27.02
N GLY A 304 10.91 -1.55 28.26
CA GLY A 304 11.81 -2.35 29.06
C GLY A 304 11.18 -3.69 29.37
N MET A 305 11.91 -4.78 29.24
CA MET A 305 11.48 -6.13 29.65
C MET A 305 12.36 -6.61 30.79
N LEU A 306 11.75 -7.00 31.90
CA LEU A 306 12.41 -7.54 33.08
C LEU A 306 11.81 -8.89 33.43
N SER A 307 12.64 -9.91 33.59
CA SER A 307 12.23 -11.22 34.07
C SER A 307 12.44 -11.33 35.59
N ILE A 308 11.36 -11.58 36.30
CA ILE A 308 11.40 -11.80 37.76
C ILE A 308 11.11 -13.28 38.03
N VAL A 309 11.97 -13.94 38.77
CA VAL A 309 11.86 -15.35 39.07
C VAL A 309 11.85 -15.61 40.57
N GLY A 310 11.40 -16.80 40.98
CA GLY A 310 11.37 -17.25 42.40
C GLY A 310 10.00 -17.09 43.04
N PHE A 311 9.97 -17.29 44.36
CA PHE A 311 8.73 -17.18 45.14
C PHE A 311 8.10 -15.80 44.98
N ASP A 312 6.79 -15.76 44.85
CA ASP A 312 6.01 -14.53 44.64
C ASP A 312 6.41 -13.69 43.43
N ALA A 313 6.94 -14.32 42.37
CA ALA A 313 7.45 -13.65 41.18
C ALA A 313 6.42 -12.68 40.59
N LYS A 314 5.14 -13.04 40.53
CA LYS A 314 4.06 -12.17 40.03
C LYS A 314 3.93 -10.89 40.86
N ALA A 315 3.86 -11.01 42.19
CA ALA A 315 3.73 -9.85 43.08
C ALA A 315 4.97 -8.96 43.03
N LYS A 316 6.15 -9.58 42.96
CA LYS A 316 7.43 -8.85 42.82
C LYS A 316 7.52 -8.12 41.49
N ALA A 317 7.09 -8.76 40.38
CA ALA A 317 7.07 -8.13 39.07
C ALA A 317 6.15 -6.91 39.04
N GLN A 318 4.95 -7.03 39.58
CA GLN A 318 4.01 -5.92 39.72
C GLN A 318 4.63 -4.78 40.53
N ARG A 319 5.17 -5.06 41.71
CA ARG A 319 5.79 -4.04 42.58
C ARG A 319 6.98 -3.34 41.90
N THR A 320 7.79 -4.10 41.19
CA THR A 320 8.92 -3.55 40.43
C THR A 320 8.44 -2.61 39.32
N GLY A 321 7.41 -3.01 38.57
CA GLY A 321 6.82 -2.17 37.51
C GLY A 321 6.24 -0.88 38.09
N GLU A 322 5.48 -0.94 39.18
CA GLU A 322 4.94 0.23 39.89
C GLU A 322 6.04 1.20 40.31
N ALA A 323 7.13 0.70 40.90
CA ALA A 323 8.26 1.50 41.35
C ALA A 323 8.98 2.21 40.20
N ILE A 324 9.16 1.52 39.04
CA ILE A 324 9.76 2.08 37.85
C ILE A 324 8.88 3.22 37.31
N LEU A 325 7.57 2.96 37.15
CA LEU A 325 6.63 3.96 36.63
C LEU A 325 6.53 5.18 37.55
N GLU A 326 6.54 5.02 38.85
CA GLU A 326 6.49 6.11 39.80
C GLU A 326 7.74 7.01 39.70
N ARG A 327 8.93 6.38 39.63
CA ARG A 327 10.19 7.12 39.45
C ARG A 327 10.27 7.85 38.12
N THR A 328 9.89 7.21 37.02
CA THR A 328 9.93 7.84 35.69
C THR A 328 8.95 8.99 35.58
N ARG A 329 7.72 8.85 36.09
CA ARG A 329 6.76 9.97 36.18
C ARG A 329 7.30 11.15 36.97
N ALA A 330 8.02 10.90 38.08
CA ALA A 330 8.66 11.97 38.86
C ALA A 330 9.80 12.65 38.09
N MET A 331 10.55 11.92 37.26
CA MET A 331 11.60 12.50 36.41
C MET A 331 11.01 13.41 35.33
N PHE A 332 9.98 12.96 34.63
CA PHE A 332 9.33 13.75 33.57
C PHE A 332 8.54 14.96 34.06
N LYS A 333 8.10 14.98 35.33
CA LYS A 333 7.48 16.18 35.92
C LYS A 333 8.48 17.29 36.27
N ARG A 334 9.78 16.99 36.28
CA ARG A 334 10.85 17.95 36.60
C ARG A 334 11.48 18.63 35.37
N GLN A 335 11.10 18.18 34.17
CA GLN A 335 11.43 18.79 32.90
C GLN A 335 10.27 19.67 32.39
#